data_271e0500f4ee49da81b2a772e9041aea
#
_entry.id   271e0500f4ee49da81b2a772e9041aea
#
_cell.length_a   1.000
_cell.length_b   1.000
_cell.length_c   1.000
_cell.angle_alpha   90.00
_cell.angle_beta   90.00
_cell.angle_gamma   90.00
#
_symmetry.space_group_name_H-M   'P 1'
#
loop_
_entity.id
_entity.type
_entity.pdbx_description
1 polymer ?
#
loop_
_entity_poly.entity_id
_entity_poly.type
_entity_poly.pdbx_seq_one_letter_code
_entity_poly.pdbx_strand_id
1 'polypeptide(L)'
;MTRIKNNWERLVTDEDTVVIPGDVSWALSLEEAVSDLKFIDALPGKKILGKGNHDFWWCTMKKHEEIFEKNGISTRSFLFNNAHETDEYIIAGTRGWYHDPDEKNAPSNTDFAKLVNREAARLRLSLTKAREMKERSPEKEIIVFMHFPPYWSEKASDGLIEILKEFGISRVYFGHIHGNYTEPPHFTYDGIEMHMISADYLEFIPKIVKL
;
A
#
# COMPACT_ATOMS: atom_id res chain seq x y z
N MET A 1 9.71 15.77 -9.02
CA MET A 1 10.81 14.82 -8.72
C MET A 1 11.79 15.36 -7.68
N THR A 2 12.36 16.54 -7.83
CA THR A 2 13.37 17.09 -6.88
C THR A 2 12.91 17.13 -5.43
N ARG A 3 11.66 17.58 -5.15
CA ARG A 3 11.12 17.68 -3.77
C ARG A 3 11.01 16.32 -3.10
N ILE A 4 10.45 15.31 -3.78
CA ILE A 4 10.36 13.94 -3.27
C ILE A 4 11.75 13.41 -2.95
N LYS A 5 12.68 13.50 -3.91
CA LYS A 5 14.04 13.03 -3.72
C LYS A 5 14.72 13.65 -2.51
N ASN A 6 14.71 14.99 -2.42
CA ASN A 6 15.38 15.70 -1.32
C ASN A 6 14.80 15.34 0.05
N ASN A 7 13.48 15.22 0.16
CA ASN A 7 12.82 14.84 1.41
C ASN A 7 13.12 13.39 1.79
N TRP A 8 13.13 12.50 0.79
CA TRP A 8 13.44 11.10 0.99
C TRP A 8 14.89 10.89 1.46
N GLU A 9 15.87 11.42 0.72
CA GLU A 9 17.30 11.30 1.05
C GLU A 9 17.69 11.94 2.39
N ARG A 10 16.89 12.88 2.89
CA ARG A 10 17.10 13.50 4.21
C ARG A 10 16.67 12.60 5.35
N LEU A 11 15.70 11.72 5.15
CA LEU A 11 15.03 10.97 6.23
C LEU A 11 15.28 9.47 6.17
N VAL A 12 15.52 8.94 4.98
CA VAL A 12 15.62 7.49 4.73
C VAL A 12 17.06 7.10 4.51
N THR A 13 17.50 6.06 5.21
CA THR A 13 18.79 5.41 5.07
C THR A 13 18.66 4.06 4.35
N ASP A 14 19.76 3.42 3.99
CA ASP A 14 19.74 2.10 3.32
C ASP A 14 19.21 0.97 4.21
N GLU A 15 19.20 1.16 5.53
CA GLU A 15 18.68 0.18 6.51
C GLU A 15 17.16 0.25 6.65
N ASP A 16 16.55 1.38 6.29
CA ASP A 16 15.12 1.59 6.44
C ASP A 16 14.31 0.78 5.44
N THR A 17 13.07 0.43 5.83
CA THR A 17 12.06 -0.13 4.93
C THR A 17 11.02 0.93 4.61
N VAL A 18 10.78 1.17 3.32
CA VAL A 18 9.80 2.15 2.85
C VAL A 18 8.67 1.46 2.10
N VAL A 19 7.44 1.65 2.58
CA VAL A 19 6.22 1.15 1.92
C VAL A 19 5.61 2.25 1.06
N ILE A 20 5.37 1.95 -0.21
CA ILE A 20 4.64 2.79 -1.14
C ILE A 20 3.32 2.07 -1.47
N PRO A 21 2.18 2.52 -0.94
CA PRO A 21 0.93 1.74 -0.99
C PRO A 21 0.17 1.85 -2.32
N GLY A 22 0.85 2.14 -3.41
CA GLY A 22 0.31 2.18 -4.77
C GLY A 22 0.39 3.54 -5.45
N ASP A 23 -0.07 3.57 -6.69
CA ASP A 23 0.02 4.71 -7.61
C ASP A 23 1.47 5.19 -7.80
N VAL A 24 2.36 4.21 -7.99
CA VAL A 24 3.80 4.42 -8.17
C VAL A 24 4.10 5.06 -9.52
N SER A 25 3.37 4.65 -10.56
CA SER A 25 3.50 5.20 -11.91
C SER A 25 2.16 5.13 -12.66
N TRP A 26 1.84 6.14 -13.44
CA TRP A 26 0.66 6.21 -14.30
C TRP A 26 0.92 5.65 -15.71
N ALA A 27 2.03 4.98 -15.91
CA ALA A 27 2.35 4.31 -17.16
C ALA A 27 1.31 3.23 -17.49
N LEU A 28 1.05 3.04 -18.79
CA LEU A 28 0.09 2.06 -19.29
C LEU A 28 0.68 0.66 -19.42
N SER A 29 2.01 0.56 -19.48
CA SER A 29 2.74 -0.71 -19.58
C SER A 29 3.93 -0.73 -18.61
N LEU A 30 4.43 -1.94 -18.31
CA LEU A 30 5.60 -2.09 -17.45
C LEU A 30 6.86 -1.49 -18.09
N GLU A 31 6.97 -1.58 -19.39
CA GLU A 31 8.07 -1.02 -20.16
C GLU A 31 8.13 0.52 -20.04
N GLU A 32 6.97 1.18 -20.07
CA GLU A 32 6.86 2.63 -19.86
C GLU A 32 7.14 3.02 -18.40
N ALA A 33 6.75 2.20 -17.43
CA ALA A 33 6.97 2.45 -16.00
C ALA A 33 8.45 2.35 -15.59
N VAL A 34 9.33 1.78 -16.42
CA VAL A 34 10.74 1.53 -16.08
C VAL A 34 11.46 2.79 -15.59
N SER A 35 11.19 3.96 -16.17
CA SER A 35 11.85 5.21 -15.75
C SER A 35 11.49 5.60 -14.33
N ASP A 36 10.20 5.50 -13.97
CA ASP A 36 9.70 5.84 -12.62
C ASP A 36 10.18 4.81 -11.60
N LEU A 37 10.13 3.53 -11.98
CA LEU A 37 10.61 2.44 -11.13
C LEU A 37 12.12 2.54 -10.86
N LYS A 38 12.93 2.91 -11.87
CA LYS A 38 14.37 3.19 -11.67
C LYS A 38 14.60 4.38 -10.75
N PHE A 39 13.78 5.43 -10.88
CA PHE A 39 13.88 6.57 -9.98
C PHE A 39 13.64 6.17 -8.53
N ILE A 40 12.60 5.38 -8.26
CA ILE A 40 12.30 4.87 -6.92
C ILE A 40 13.40 3.89 -6.43
N ASP A 41 13.87 3.00 -7.31
CA ASP A 41 14.90 2.02 -6.99
C ASP A 41 16.21 2.67 -6.54
N ALA A 42 16.56 3.81 -7.17
CA ALA A 42 17.79 4.55 -6.86
C ALA A 42 17.74 5.34 -5.54
N LEU A 43 16.58 5.48 -4.91
CA LEU A 43 16.45 6.12 -3.60
C LEU A 43 16.91 5.17 -2.48
N PRO A 44 17.44 5.67 -1.34
CA PRO A 44 17.86 4.82 -0.23
C PRO A 44 16.70 4.02 0.38
N GLY A 45 17.02 2.94 1.08
CA GLY A 45 16.09 2.07 1.80
C GLY A 45 15.55 0.89 0.97
N LYS A 46 15.01 -0.09 1.66
CA LYS A 46 14.36 -1.29 1.09
C LYS A 46 12.91 -0.94 0.72
N LYS A 47 12.53 -0.98 -0.56
CA LYS A 47 11.19 -0.60 -1.01
C LYS A 47 10.25 -1.79 -1.06
N ILE A 48 9.02 -1.59 -0.53
CA ILE A 48 7.88 -2.50 -0.68
C ILE A 48 6.80 -1.76 -1.47
N LEU A 49 6.48 -2.25 -2.67
CA LEU A 49 5.56 -1.60 -3.59
C LEU A 49 4.17 -2.23 -3.50
N GLY A 50 3.17 -1.47 -3.12
CA GLY A 50 1.76 -1.81 -3.26
C GLY A 50 1.22 -1.46 -4.65
N LYS A 51 0.01 -1.94 -4.96
CA LYS A 51 -0.71 -1.61 -6.18
C LYS A 51 -1.77 -0.56 -5.90
N GLY A 52 -1.81 0.51 -6.69
CA GLY A 52 -2.91 1.46 -6.74
C GLY A 52 -3.87 1.24 -7.92
N ASN A 53 -4.79 2.18 -8.12
CA ASN A 53 -5.73 2.12 -9.24
C ASN A 53 -5.13 2.64 -10.56
N HIS A 54 -4.12 3.49 -10.49
CA HIS A 54 -3.40 4.01 -11.65
C HIS A 54 -2.17 3.19 -12.05
N ASP A 55 -1.80 2.14 -11.29
CA ASP A 55 -0.71 1.24 -11.69
C ASP A 55 -1.18 0.25 -12.76
N PHE A 56 -1.47 0.77 -13.97
CA PHE A 56 -1.90 -0.04 -15.11
C PHE A 56 -0.80 -0.98 -15.62
N TRP A 57 0.45 -0.62 -15.38
CA TRP A 57 1.65 -1.39 -15.69
C TRP A 57 1.77 -2.70 -14.90
N TRP A 58 0.99 -2.85 -13.82
CA TRP A 58 1.08 -4.01 -12.94
C TRP A 58 0.68 -5.30 -13.65
N CYS A 59 1.58 -6.27 -13.68
CA CYS A 59 1.43 -7.53 -14.38
C CYS A 59 1.75 -8.74 -13.49
N THR A 60 2.14 -9.88 -14.07
CA THR A 60 2.55 -11.07 -13.31
C THR A 60 3.94 -10.87 -12.69
N MET A 61 4.20 -11.50 -11.53
CA MET A 61 5.52 -11.42 -10.87
C MET A 61 6.65 -11.86 -11.80
N LYS A 62 6.43 -12.93 -12.60
CA LYS A 62 7.42 -13.38 -13.58
C LYS A 62 7.80 -12.29 -14.59
N LYS A 63 6.81 -11.55 -15.11
CA LYS A 63 7.10 -10.45 -16.04
C LYS A 63 7.80 -9.27 -15.34
N HIS A 64 7.46 -8.98 -14.08
CA HIS A 64 8.19 -7.99 -13.28
C HIS A 64 9.66 -8.40 -13.14
N GLU A 65 9.95 -9.64 -12.75
CA GLU A 65 11.32 -10.14 -12.58
C GLU A 65 12.12 -10.01 -13.87
N GLU A 66 11.57 -10.44 -15.02
CA GLU A 66 12.24 -10.35 -16.33
C GLU A 66 12.58 -8.90 -16.71
N ILE A 67 11.64 -7.97 -16.56
CA ILE A 67 11.86 -6.56 -16.92
C ILE A 67 12.78 -5.86 -15.93
N PHE A 68 12.66 -6.15 -14.63
CA PHE A 68 13.49 -5.56 -13.59
C PHE A 68 14.93 -6.00 -13.73
N GLU A 69 15.18 -7.31 -13.96
CA GLU A 69 16.52 -7.83 -14.23
C GLU A 69 17.15 -7.19 -15.45
N LYS A 70 16.41 -7.16 -16.58
CA LYS A 70 16.86 -6.51 -17.82
C LYS A 70 17.24 -5.04 -17.66
N ASN A 71 16.60 -4.35 -16.71
CA ASN A 71 16.77 -2.91 -16.50
C ASN A 71 17.64 -2.56 -15.28
N GLY A 72 18.18 -3.55 -14.57
CA GLY A 72 19.00 -3.35 -13.38
C GLY A 72 18.24 -2.76 -12.19
N ILE A 73 16.90 -2.99 -12.10
CA ILE A 73 16.08 -2.59 -10.96
C ILE A 73 16.24 -3.65 -9.87
N SER A 74 16.64 -3.24 -8.66
CA SER A 74 16.90 -4.13 -7.54
C SER A 74 15.69 -4.40 -6.65
N THR A 75 14.71 -3.51 -6.63
CA THR A 75 13.46 -3.66 -5.86
C THR A 75 12.71 -4.91 -6.29
N ARG A 76 12.44 -5.83 -5.34
CA ARG A 76 11.76 -7.11 -5.61
C ARG A 76 10.56 -7.35 -4.70
N SER A 77 10.30 -6.46 -3.75
CA SER A 77 9.26 -6.65 -2.76
C SER A 77 7.97 -5.94 -3.19
N PHE A 78 6.91 -6.73 -3.32
CA PHE A 78 5.57 -6.26 -3.64
C PHE A 78 4.60 -6.66 -2.53
N LEU A 79 3.70 -5.74 -2.15
CA LEU A 79 2.64 -5.98 -1.19
C LEU A 79 1.31 -6.17 -1.95
N PHE A 80 0.84 -7.41 -2.01
CA PHE A 80 -0.33 -7.72 -2.84
C PHE A 80 -1.29 -8.76 -2.22
N ASN A 81 -0.77 -9.90 -1.76
CA ASN A 81 -1.49 -10.97 -1.04
C ASN A 81 -0.51 -11.77 -0.18
N ASN A 82 0.53 -11.12 0.25
CA ASN A 82 1.64 -11.64 1.04
C ASN A 82 1.91 -10.68 2.22
N ALA A 83 2.89 -11.02 3.03
CA ALA A 83 3.39 -10.17 4.11
C ALA A 83 4.90 -10.08 4.04
N HIS A 84 5.45 -9.05 4.66
CA HIS A 84 6.88 -8.81 4.78
C HIS A 84 7.23 -8.56 6.24
N GLU A 85 8.29 -9.18 6.71
CA GLU A 85 8.83 -8.96 8.05
C GLU A 85 9.97 -7.94 7.99
N THR A 86 9.95 -6.98 8.90
CA THR A 86 11.02 -6.02 9.17
C THR A 86 11.56 -6.25 10.56
N ASP A 87 12.53 -5.44 11.00
CA ASP A 87 13.08 -5.55 12.34
C ASP A 87 12.03 -5.27 13.44
N GLU A 88 11.10 -4.33 13.19
CA GLU A 88 10.12 -3.86 14.18
C GLU A 88 8.69 -4.33 13.90
N TYR A 89 8.32 -4.55 12.64
CA TYR A 89 6.94 -4.79 12.22
C TYR A 89 6.80 -5.98 11.27
N ILE A 90 5.59 -6.49 11.21
CA ILE A 90 5.13 -7.33 10.12
C ILE A 90 4.15 -6.52 9.28
N ILE A 91 4.50 -6.32 8.01
CA ILE A 91 3.77 -5.51 7.05
C ILE A 91 2.84 -6.41 6.25
N ALA A 92 1.54 -6.15 6.34
CA ALA A 92 0.51 -6.81 5.54
C ALA A 92 -0.29 -5.78 4.74
N GLY A 93 -1.06 -6.22 3.76
CA GLY A 93 -1.93 -5.32 3.02
C GLY A 93 -2.47 -5.85 1.72
N THR A 94 -3.30 -5.03 1.10
CA THR A 94 -3.87 -5.24 -0.22
C THR A 94 -4.16 -3.88 -0.85
N ARG A 95 -4.55 -3.89 -2.14
CA ARG A 95 -4.97 -2.65 -2.78
C ARG A 95 -6.23 -2.05 -2.15
N GLY A 96 -7.20 -2.86 -1.75
CA GLY A 96 -8.55 -2.43 -1.45
C GLY A 96 -9.34 -2.10 -2.72
N TRP A 97 -10.50 -1.47 -2.56
CA TRP A 97 -11.35 -1.03 -3.66
C TRP A 97 -12.23 0.14 -3.24
N TYR A 98 -12.91 0.78 -4.19
CA TYR A 98 -13.94 1.79 -3.95
C TYR A 98 -15.01 1.25 -2.98
N HIS A 99 -15.64 2.13 -2.19
CA HIS A 99 -16.71 1.75 -1.26
C HIS A 99 -18.04 1.54 -1.98
N ASP A 100 -18.25 2.26 -3.09
CA ASP A 100 -19.52 2.33 -3.82
C ASP A 100 -19.25 2.28 -5.33
N PRO A 101 -20.02 1.52 -6.12
CA PRO A 101 -19.89 1.49 -7.57
C PRO A 101 -20.16 2.84 -8.24
N ASP A 102 -20.90 3.73 -7.58
CA ASP A 102 -21.25 5.06 -8.08
C ASP A 102 -20.22 6.15 -7.67
N GLU A 103 -19.14 5.77 -6.99
CA GLU A 103 -18.06 6.72 -6.69
C GLU A 103 -17.44 7.29 -7.97
N LYS A 104 -17.14 8.59 -7.93
CA LYS A 104 -16.43 9.26 -9.01
C LYS A 104 -15.11 8.51 -9.30
N ASN A 105 -14.91 8.15 -10.55
CA ASN A 105 -13.79 7.35 -11.05
C ASN A 105 -13.84 5.84 -10.75
N ALA A 106 -14.90 5.32 -10.11
CA ALA A 106 -15.12 3.88 -10.08
C ALA A 106 -15.41 3.36 -11.51
N PRO A 107 -14.80 2.24 -11.91
CA PRO A 107 -15.03 1.71 -13.27
C PRO A 107 -16.47 1.24 -13.44
N SER A 108 -17.23 1.86 -14.36
CA SER A 108 -18.66 1.61 -14.58
C SER A 108 -19.00 0.22 -15.17
N ASN A 109 -18.03 -0.45 -15.81
CA ASN A 109 -18.24 -1.72 -16.50
C ASN A 109 -17.61 -2.92 -15.77
N THR A 110 -17.50 -2.85 -14.44
CA THR A 110 -16.89 -3.90 -13.64
C THR A 110 -17.93 -4.56 -12.73
N ASP A 111 -17.75 -5.86 -12.50
CA ASP A 111 -18.46 -6.56 -11.44
C ASP A 111 -17.88 -6.09 -10.08
N PHE A 112 -18.49 -5.04 -9.53
CA PHE A 112 -18.05 -4.39 -8.30
C PHE A 112 -17.95 -5.38 -7.13
N ALA A 113 -18.99 -6.20 -6.92
CA ALA A 113 -19.02 -7.18 -5.85
C ALA A 113 -17.86 -8.20 -5.97
N LYS A 114 -17.58 -8.65 -7.19
CA LYS A 114 -16.46 -9.55 -7.46
C LYS A 114 -15.11 -8.91 -7.15
N LEU A 115 -14.95 -7.60 -7.44
CA LEU A 115 -13.71 -6.89 -7.15
C LEU A 115 -13.53 -6.70 -5.64
N VAL A 116 -14.56 -6.28 -4.92
CA VAL A 116 -14.54 -6.15 -3.45
C VAL A 116 -14.22 -7.49 -2.80
N ASN A 117 -14.91 -8.56 -3.17
CA ASN A 117 -14.67 -9.91 -2.63
C ASN A 117 -13.25 -10.41 -2.91
N ARG A 118 -12.70 -10.07 -4.07
CA ARG A 118 -11.31 -10.42 -4.41
C ARG A 118 -10.30 -9.68 -3.54
N GLU A 119 -10.51 -8.41 -3.27
CA GLU A 119 -9.61 -7.63 -2.39
C GLU A 119 -9.75 -8.10 -0.93
N ALA A 120 -10.95 -8.45 -0.48
CA ALA A 120 -11.16 -9.08 0.83
C ALA A 120 -10.40 -10.41 0.97
N ALA A 121 -10.50 -11.28 -0.04
CA ALA A 121 -9.74 -12.54 -0.06
C ALA A 121 -8.22 -12.32 -0.05
N ARG A 122 -7.72 -11.30 -0.75
CA ARG A 122 -6.29 -10.94 -0.76
C ARG A 122 -5.82 -10.42 0.59
N LEU A 123 -6.62 -9.56 1.24
CA LEU A 123 -6.32 -9.08 2.58
C LEU A 123 -6.23 -10.24 3.56
N ARG A 124 -7.20 -11.17 3.51
CA ARG A 124 -7.19 -12.37 4.35
C ARG A 124 -5.95 -13.22 4.14
N LEU A 125 -5.53 -13.46 2.89
CA LEU A 125 -4.29 -14.18 2.58
C LEU A 125 -3.06 -13.46 3.14
N SER A 126 -2.97 -12.15 2.95
CA SER A 126 -1.87 -11.33 3.47
C SER A 126 -1.79 -11.43 5.00
N LEU A 127 -2.92 -11.24 5.70
CA LEU A 127 -2.99 -11.30 7.15
C LEU A 127 -2.77 -12.72 7.71
N THR A 128 -3.17 -13.77 7.00
CA THR A 128 -2.85 -15.15 7.39
C THR A 128 -1.33 -15.36 7.40
N LYS A 129 -0.64 -14.92 6.35
CA LYS A 129 0.83 -14.97 6.30
C LYS A 129 1.50 -14.10 7.36
N ALA A 130 0.95 -12.92 7.62
CA ALA A 130 1.44 -12.05 8.68
C ALA A 130 1.30 -12.70 10.06
N ARG A 131 0.20 -13.39 10.33
CA ARG A 131 -0.03 -14.13 11.57
C ARG A 131 0.97 -15.29 11.74
N GLU A 132 1.24 -16.06 10.67
CA GLU A 132 2.26 -17.10 10.67
C GLU A 132 3.66 -16.54 10.98
N MET A 133 3.99 -15.32 10.49
CA MET A 133 5.23 -14.62 10.85
C MET A 133 5.23 -14.19 12.31
N LYS A 134 4.12 -13.65 12.80
CA LYS A 134 3.97 -13.20 14.20
C LYS A 134 4.09 -14.37 15.21
N GLU A 135 3.72 -15.58 14.84
CA GLU A 135 3.96 -16.77 15.68
C GLU A 135 5.45 -17.01 15.94
N ARG A 136 6.34 -16.61 15.03
CA ARG A 136 7.80 -16.70 15.16
C ARG A 136 8.43 -15.46 15.79
N SER A 137 7.76 -14.31 15.66
CA SER A 137 8.21 -13.00 16.15
C SER A 137 7.07 -12.31 16.90
N PRO A 138 6.67 -12.82 18.08
CA PRO A 138 5.45 -12.40 18.80
C PRO A 138 5.52 -10.95 19.30
N GLU A 139 6.71 -10.39 19.45
CA GLU A 139 6.94 -8.99 19.85
C GLU A 139 6.55 -7.98 18.75
N LYS A 140 6.60 -8.39 17.47
CA LYS A 140 6.34 -7.49 16.35
C LYS A 140 4.85 -7.23 16.18
N GLU A 141 4.49 -6.00 15.93
CA GLU A 141 3.13 -5.62 15.57
C GLU A 141 2.86 -5.89 14.08
N ILE A 142 1.65 -6.35 13.77
CA ILE A 142 1.17 -6.40 12.38
C ILE A 142 0.54 -5.05 12.05
N ILE A 143 1.09 -4.35 11.05
CA ILE A 143 0.54 -3.11 10.51
C ILE A 143 0.10 -3.32 9.07
N VAL A 144 -0.99 -2.65 8.68
CA VAL A 144 -1.60 -2.85 7.36
C VAL A 144 -1.43 -1.62 6.49
N PHE A 145 -1.01 -1.84 5.24
CA PHE A 145 -0.97 -0.82 4.21
C PHE A 145 -1.95 -1.15 3.10
N MET A 146 -2.75 -0.16 2.72
CA MET A 146 -3.74 -0.27 1.64
C MET A 146 -3.63 0.94 0.72
N HIS A 147 -4.00 0.75 -0.56
CA HIS A 147 -4.15 1.91 -1.44
C HIS A 147 -5.46 2.62 -1.15
N PHE A 148 -6.58 1.93 -1.31
CA PHE A 148 -7.88 2.47 -0.94
C PHE A 148 -8.10 2.38 0.57
N PRO A 149 -8.62 3.45 1.22
CA PRO A 149 -8.99 3.40 2.63
C PRO A 149 -10.09 2.37 2.88
N PRO A 150 -10.05 1.59 3.98
CA PRO A 150 -11.17 0.72 4.33
C PRO A 150 -12.38 1.48 4.91
N TYR A 151 -12.16 2.72 5.36
CA TYR A 151 -13.18 3.68 5.75
C TYR A 151 -12.73 5.10 5.36
N TRP A 152 -13.63 5.87 4.73
CA TRP A 152 -13.41 7.29 4.44
C TRP A 152 -14.73 8.00 4.16
N SER A 153 -14.89 9.22 4.68
CA SER A 153 -16.04 10.09 4.41
C SER A 153 -17.39 9.39 4.61
N GLU A 154 -17.59 8.79 5.80
CA GLU A 154 -18.80 8.06 6.22
C GLU A 154 -19.11 6.77 5.44
N LYS A 155 -18.20 6.32 4.57
CA LYS A 155 -18.33 5.07 3.82
C LYS A 155 -17.31 4.03 4.32
N ALA A 156 -17.80 2.81 4.57
CA ALA A 156 -17.00 1.68 5.00
C ALA A 156 -17.02 0.54 3.98
N SER A 157 -15.90 -0.14 3.86
CA SER A 157 -15.82 -1.48 3.24
C SER A 157 -15.97 -2.53 4.33
N ASP A 158 -17.24 -2.84 4.70
CA ASP A 158 -17.55 -3.69 5.86
C ASP A 158 -16.75 -5.01 5.85
N GLY A 159 -16.67 -5.69 4.71
CA GLY A 159 -15.92 -6.94 4.60
C GLY A 159 -14.41 -6.78 4.84
N LEU A 160 -13.81 -5.60 4.57
CA LEU A 160 -12.41 -5.33 4.91
C LEU A 160 -12.27 -5.01 6.40
N ILE A 161 -13.18 -4.22 6.97
CA ILE A 161 -13.21 -3.88 8.40
C ILE A 161 -13.36 -5.15 9.25
N GLU A 162 -14.30 -6.03 8.90
CA GLU A 162 -14.50 -7.31 9.58
C GLU A 162 -13.23 -8.17 9.58
N ILE A 163 -12.53 -8.26 8.46
CA ILE A 163 -11.27 -9.01 8.36
C ILE A 163 -10.18 -8.37 9.23
N LEU A 164 -10.03 -7.05 9.21
CA LEU A 164 -9.06 -6.35 10.04
C LEU A 164 -9.30 -6.64 11.53
N LYS A 165 -10.55 -6.61 11.96
CA LYS A 165 -10.95 -6.93 13.35
C LYS A 165 -10.72 -8.39 13.70
N GLU A 166 -11.06 -9.33 12.82
CA GLU A 166 -10.83 -10.77 13.01
C GLU A 166 -9.34 -11.10 13.25
N PHE A 167 -8.46 -10.35 12.61
CA PHE A 167 -7.02 -10.51 12.78
C PHE A 167 -6.41 -9.61 13.87
N GLY A 168 -7.22 -8.82 14.59
CA GLY A 168 -6.79 -7.95 15.68
C GLY A 168 -5.89 -6.81 15.21
N ILE A 169 -6.13 -6.28 14.00
CA ILE A 169 -5.35 -5.17 13.45
C ILE A 169 -5.76 -3.87 14.14
N SER A 170 -4.78 -3.16 14.68
CA SER A 170 -4.96 -1.87 15.37
C SER A 170 -4.63 -0.67 14.50
N ARG A 171 -3.78 -0.81 13.47
CA ARG A 171 -3.32 0.31 12.63
C ARG A 171 -3.36 0.01 11.14
N VAL A 172 -3.95 0.93 10.37
CA VAL A 172 -4.03 0.89 8.90
C VAL A 172 -3.51 2.21 8.32
N TYR A 173 -2.61 2.10 7.35
CA TYR A 173 -2.09 3.21 6.55
C TYR A 173 -2.65 3.13 5.14
N PHE A 174 -3.14 4.25 4.58
CA PHE A 174 -3.75 4.25 3.26
C PHE A 174 -3.38 5.49 2.43
N GLY A 175 -3.38 5.34 1.12
CA GLY A 175 -3.17 6.39 0.13
C GLY A 175 -4.47 6.83 -0.55
N HIS A 176 -4.44 6.95 -1.88
CA HIS A 176 -5.56 7.21 -2.78
C HIS A 176 -6.21 8.59 -2.68
N ILE A 177 -6.40 9.13 -1.48
CA ILE A 177 -7.11 10.39 -1.25
C ILE A 177 -6.18 11.57 -1.56
N HIS A 178 -6.54 12.36 -2.57
CA HIS A 178 -5.79 13.54 -2.99
C HIS A 178 -6.65 14.79 -2.99
N GLY A 179 -6.07 15.94 -2.58
CA GLY A 179 -6.72 17.24 -2.64
C GLY A 179 -7.92 17.43 -1.71
N ASN A 180 -8.27 16.44 -0.89
CA ASN A 180 -9.34 16.50 0.09
C ASN A 180 -8.76 16.48 1.51
N TYR A 181 -8.59 17.66 2.09
CA TYR A 181 -8.00 17.85 3.43
C TYR A 181 -9.05 18.35 4.43
N THR A 182 -10.33 18.21 4.13
CA THR A 182 -11.42 18.58 5.03
C THR A 182 -11.68 17.53 6.10
N GLU A 183 -11.37 16.27 5.78
CA GLU A 183 -11.44 15.16 6.73
C GLU A 183 -10.14 15.01 7.51
N PRO A 184 -10.21 14.60 8.79
CA PRO A 184 -9.00 14.33 9.58
C PRO A 184 -8.16 13.23 8.90
N PRO A 185 -6.85 13.45 8.72
CA PRO A 185 -5.98 12.46 8.07
C PRO A 185 -5.60 11.30 9.00
N HIS A 186 -5.89 11.46 10.27
CA HIS A 186 -5.69 10.48 11.33
C HIS A 186 -6.94 10.44 12.21
N PHE A 187 -7.54 9.28 12.30
CA PHE A 187 -8.77 9.06 13.05
C PHE A 187 -8.88 7.60 13.48
N THR A 188 -9.82 7.30 14.37
CA THR A 188 -10.14 5.93 14.77
C THR A 188 -11.54 5.59 14.25
N TYR A 189 -11.65 4.43 13.59
CA TYR A 189 -12.92 3.85 13.18
C TYR A 189 -12.99 2.40 13.65
N ASP A 190 -14.05 2.07 14.38
CA ASP A 190 -14.34 0.73 14.95
C ASP A 190 -13.13 0.10 15.70
N GLY A 191 -12.40 0.92 16.43
CA GLY A 191 -11.22 0.53 17.21
C GLY A 191 -9.92 0.42 16.43
N ILE A 192 -9.92 0.76 15.13
CA ILE A 192 -8.74 0.72 14.26
C ILE A 192 -8.26 2.16 14.00
N GLU A 193 -7.00 2.43 14.23
CA GLU A 193 -6.35 3.68 13.87
C GLU A 193 -6.12 3.74 12.36
N MET A 194 -6.66 4.77 11.71
CA MET A 194 -6.57 5.02 10.29
C MET A 194 -5.63 6.19 10.02
N HIS A 195 -4.63 5.99 9.18
CA HIS A 195 -3.62 6.98 8.85
C HIS A 195 -3.56 7.23 7.34
N MET A 196 -3.96 8.40 6.90
CA MET A 196 -3.76 8.83 5.52
C MET A 196 -2.29 9.17 5.28
N ILE A 197 -1.70 8.58 4.24
CA ILE A 197 -0.32 8.78 3.85
C ILE A 197 -0.17 9.15 2.36
N SER A 198 -1.18 9.79 1.79
CA SER A 198 -1.09 10.33 0.43
C SER A 198 0.05 11.33 0.32
N ALA A 199 0.85 11.21 -0.74
CA ALA A 199 2.11 11.95 -0.87
C ALA A 199 1.94 13.48 -0.87
N ASP A 200 0.89 14.00 -1.48
CA ASP A 200 0.56 15.41 -1.49
C ASP A 200 0.14 15.93 -0.11
N TYR A 201 -0.65 15.16 0.63
CA TYR A 201 -0.99 15.45 2.03
C TYR A 201 0.26 15.51 2.91
N LEU A 202 1.18 14.55 2.77
CA LEU A 202 2.45 14.51 3.49
C LEU A 202 3.47 15.55 2.97
N GLU A 203 3.09 16.43 2.05
CA GLU A 203 3.99 17.36 1.40
C GLU A 203 5.24 16.69 0.80
N PHE A 204 5.09 15.43 0.35
CA PHE A 204 6.17 14.59 -0.17
C PHE A 204 7.29 14.29 0.85
N ILE A 205 6.95 14.29 2.14
CA ILE A 205 7.86 13.91 3.23
C ILE A 205 7.48 12.49 3.69
N PRO A 206 8.38 11.51 3.68
CA PRO A 206 8.10 10.17 4.18
C PRO A 206 7.59 10.19 5.62
N LYS A 207 6.50 9.48 5.88
CA LYS A 207 5.91 9.32 7.22
C LYS A 207 6.71 8.26 7.98
N ILE A 208 7.33 8.63 9.08
CA ILE A 208 7.96 7.67 9.99
C ILE A 208 6.87 6.94 10.78
N VAL A 209 6.89 5.62 10.71
CA VAL A 209 6.08 4.75 11.55
C VAL A 209 6.85 4.50 12.83
N LYS A 210 6.24 4.78 13.98
CA LYS A 210 6.85 4.57 15.31
C LYS A 210 6.06 3.52 16.08
N LEU A 211 6.79 2.77 16.92
CA LEU A 211 6.19 1.92 17.95
C LEU A 211 5.37 2.76 18.95
#